data_c9621e9f3fc79b1c432c47e2bcb9a05b
#
_entry.id   c9621e9f3fc79b1c432c47e2bcb9a05b
#
_cell.length_a   1.000
_cell.length_b   1.000
_cell.length_c   1.000
_cell.angle_alpha   90.00
_cell.angle_beta   90.00
_cell.angle_gamma   90.00
#
_symmetry.space_group_name_H-M   'P 1'
#
loop_
_entity.id
_entity.type
_entity.pdbx_description
1 polymer ?
#
loop_
_entity_poly.entity_id
_entity_poly.type
_entity_poly.pdbx_seq_one_letter_code
_entity_poly.pdbx_strand_id
1 'polypeptide(L)'
;MNGAQDLGGAMGFGRVEPEAGEPVFHADWESRVLAVTLAAGGLGEWNIDQGRHAREVLHPALYLNASYYEIWLRALERLLKETGLLDAQELETGRPNGPAAKTRLPPPDAEGMRRIIAKGTPFDREPRAPARFAMGQKVRAKEMNPAYHTRLPRYARGKVAVVARVHGAHIFPDTSGPGTGEPVWLYTIAFPAQELWGEGADPTLTVSIEGFEPYFDAA
;
A
#
# COMPACT_ATOMS: atom_id res chain seq x y z
N MET A 1 -0.13 -6.97 -7.30
CA MET A 1 -1.18 -6.70 -8.30
C MET A 1 -0.64 -5.81 -9.41
N ASN A 2 -1.17 -5.96 -10.64
CA ASN A 2 -0.76 -5.15 -11.81
C ASN A 2 -1.82 -4.06 -12.08
N GLY A 3 -1.98 -3.12 -11.17
CA GLY A 3 -2.98 -2.06 -11.26
C GLY A 3 -2.43 -0.71 -11.73
N ALA A 4 -3.30 0.28 -11.87
CA ALA A 4 -2.96 1.62 -12.30
C ALA A 4 -2.01 2.38 -11.35
N GLN A 5 -1.92 1.96 -10.09
CA GLN A 5 -1.02 2.56 -9.09
C GLN A 5 0.46 2.23 -9.35
N ASP A 6 0.77 1.17 -10.11
CA ASP A 6 2.14 0.71 -10.35
C ASP A 6 2.73 1.39 -11.60
N LEU A 7 3.02 2.69 -11.47
CA LEU A 7 3.45 3.59 -12.54
C LEU A 7 4.96 3.70 -12.69
N GLY A 8 5.75 3.02 -11.84
CA GLY A 8 7.20 3.07 -11.91
C GLY A 8 7.72 2.65 -13.28
N GLY A 9 8.49 3.55 -13.94
CA GLY A 9 9.00 3.35 -15.31
C GLY A 9 7.99 3.60 -16.42
N ALA A 10 6.73 3.96 -16.12
CA ALA A 10 5.76 4.34 -17.15
C ALA A 10 6.09 5.73 -17.74
N MET A 11 5.94 5.85 -19.07
CA MET A 11 6.20 7.11 -19.77
C MET A 11 4.91 7.95 -19.92
N GLY A 12 5.09 9.23 -20.24
CA GLY A 12 3.99 10.13 -20.60
C GLY A 12 3.51 11.05 -19.48
N PHE A 13 4.02 10.91 -18.27
CA PHE A 13 3.62 11.75 -17.11
C PHE A 13 4.41 13.08 -17.01
N GLY A 14 5.45 13.25 -17.84
CA GLY A 14 6.27 14.46 -17.78
C GLY A 14 7.17 14.56 -16.55
N ARG A 15 7.65 15.77 -16.31
CA ARG A 15 8.47 16.09 -15.12
C ARG A 15 7.57 16.24 -13.90
N VAL A 16 8.05 15.82 -12.74
CA VAL A 16 7.39 16.13 -11.46
C VAL A 16 7.53 17.62 -11.17
N GLU A 17 6.39 18.30 -11.03
CA GLU A 17 6.30 19.74 -10.73
C GLU A 17 5.65 19.90 -9.35
N PRO A 18 6.43 20.07 -8.27
CA PRO A 18 5.89 20.29 -6.93
C PRO A 18 5.09 21.59 -6.87
N GLU A 19 3.92 21.59 -6.27
CA GLU A 19 3.12 22.77 -6.03
C GLU A 19 3.79 23.65 -4.97
N ALA A 20 4.03 24.91 -5.30
CA ALA A 20 4.63 25.87 -4.37
C ALA A 20 3.61 26.27 -3.29
N GLY A 21 3.94 25.99 -2.02
CA GLY A 21 3.05 26.30 -0.90
C GLY A 21 1.81 25.38 -0.85
N GLU A 22 1.94 24.16 -1.33
CA GLU A 22 0.87 23.16 -1.37
C GLU A 22 0.12 23.08 -0.02
N PRO A 23 -1.22 23.28 -0.01
CA PRO A 23 -2.01 23.13 1.20
C PRO A 23 -2.14 21.65 1.59
N VAL A 24 -2.34 21.39 2.87
CA VAL A 24 -2.58 20.01 3.35
C VAL A 24 -3.83 19.38 2.71
N PHE A 25 -4.83 20.20 2.44
CA PHE A 25 -6.07 19.83 1.75
C PHE A 25 -6.43 20.92 0.74
N HIS A 26 -6.75 20.52 -0.49
CA HIS A 26 -7.17 21.45 -1.55
C HIS A 26 -8.66 21.84 -1.46
N ALA A 27 -9.44 21.06 -0.71
CA ALA A 27 -10.85 21.30 -0.49
C ALA A 27 -11.32 20.80 0.88
N ASP A 28 -12.34 21.40 1.45
CA ASP A 28 -12.84 21.08 2.80
C ASP A 28 -13.27 19.63 2.98
N TRP A 29 -13.78 19.00 1.93
CA TRP A 29 -14.23 17.61 1.98
C TRP A 29 -13.08 16.61 2.13
N GLU A 30 -11.86 16.94 1.71
CA GLU A 30 -10.70 16.05 1.77
C GLU A 30 -10.29 15.73 3.20
N SER A 31 -10.30 16.74 4.07
CA SER A 31 -10.03 16.54 5.51
C SER A 31 -11.05 15.62 6.16
N ARG A 32 -12.32 15.71 5.72
CA ARG A 32 -13.40 14.83 6.19
C ARG A 32 -13.19 13.39 5.70
N VAL A 33 -12.80 13.19 4.43
CA VAL A 33 -12.47 11.86 3.90
C VAL A 33 -11.36 11.21 4.70
N LEU A 34 -10.28 11.95 4.97
CA LEU A 34 -9.19 11.43 5.82
C LEU A 34 -9.73 11.02 7.20
N ALA A 35 -10.46 11.91 7.87
CA ALA A 35 -10.98 11.66 9.22
C ALA A 35 -11.91 10.44 9.26
N VAL A 36 -12.86 10.32 8.32
CA VAL A 36 -13.78 9.19 8.26
C VAL A 36 -13.06 7.90 7.91
N THR A 37 -12.09 7.93 6.99
CA THR A 37 -11.30 6.73 6.65
C THR A 37 -10.52 6.20 7.85
N LEU A 38 -9.89 7.08 8.64
CA LEU A 38 -9.16 6.67 9.83
C LEU A 38 -10.11 6.16 10.94
N ALA A 39 -11.23 6.84 11.15
CA ALA A 39 -12.23 6.43 12.14
C ALA A 39 -12.86 5.07 11.78
N ALA A 40 -13.23 4.87 10.52
CA ALA A 40 -13.78 3.61 10.03
C ALA A 40 -12.75 2.47 10.09
N GLY A 41 -11.47 2.75 9.78
CA GLY A 41 -10.36 1.81 10.01
C GLY A 41 -10.21 1.40 11.47
N GLY A 42 -10.53 2.31 12.41
CA GLY A 42 -10.55 2.04 13.86
C GLY A 42 -11.62 1.02 14.30
N LEU A 43 -12.61 0.72 13.45
CA LEU A 43 -13.61 -0.33 13.71
C LEU A 43 -13.03 -1.76 13.58
N GLY A 44 -11.85 -1.91 12.98
CA GLY A 44 -11.12 -3.18 12.86
C GLY A 44 -11.68 -4.14 11.80
N GLU A 45 -12.54 -3.68 10.90
CA GLU A 45 -13.15 -4.51 9.86
C GLU A 45 -12.19 -4.82 8.70
N TRP A 46 -11.18 -4.00 8.53
CA TRP A 46 -10.09 -4.22 7.56
C TRP A 46 -8.75 -3.73 8.12
N ASN A 47 -7.67 -4.21 7.53
CA ASN A 47 -6.31 -3.74 7.81
C ASN A 47 -5.80 -2.78 6.72
N ILE A 48 -4.58 -2.26 6.89
CA ILE A 48 -3.99 -1.29 5.96
C ILE A 48 -3.80 -1.87 4.56
N ASP A 49 -3.49 -3.17 4.42
CA ASP A 49 -3.22 -3.80 3.12
C ASP A 49 -4.53 -4.05 2.36
N GLN A 50 -5.61 -4.36 3.05
CA GLN A 50 -6.96 -4.35 2.47
C GLN A 50 -7.36 -2.94 2.02
N GLY A 51 -7.05 -1.91 2.82
CA GLY A 51 -7.25 -0.52 2.46
C GLY A 51 -6.43 -0.09 1.23
N ARG A 52 -5.19 -0.58 1.08
CA ARG A 52 -4.36 -0.37 -0.12
C ARG A 52 -4.96 -1.08 -1.32
N HIS A 53 -5.30 -2.36 -1.17
CA HIS A 53 -5.95 -3.14 -2.23
C HIS A 53 -7.22 -2.47 -2.75
N ALA A 54 -8.06 -1.95 -1.88
CA ALA A 54 -9.29 -1.26 -2.26
C ALA A 54 -9.04 -0.05 -3.19
N ARG A 55 -7.91 0.65 -3.02
CA ARG A 55 -7.47 1.74 -3.92
C ARG A 55 -6.91 1.20 -5.23
N GLU A 56 -6.13 0.13 -5.16
CA GLU A 56 -5.41 -0.46 -6.29
C GLU A 56 -6.33 -1.14 -7.32
N VAL A 57 -7.52 -1.57 -6.91
CA VAL A 57 -8.51 -2.21 -7.79
C VAL A 57 -9.51 -1.23 -8.41
N LEU A 58 -9.35 0.07 -8.18
CA LEU A 58 -10.16 1.07 -8.88
C LEU A 58 -9.93 0.96 -10.39
N HIS A 59 -10.97 1.25 -11.17
CA HIS A 59 -10.86 1.26 -12.62
C HIS A 59 -9.73 2.19 -13.05
N PRO A 60 -8.81 1.78 -13.94
CA PRO A 60 -7.64 2.57 -14.30
C PRO A 60 -7.94 4.00 -14.73
N ALA A 61 -8.99 4.22 -15.53
CA ALA A 61 -9.37 5.56 -15.94
C ALA A 61 -9.82 6.44 -14.77
N LEU A 62 -10.48 5.86 -13.76
CA LEU A 62 -10.83 6.58 -12.54
C LEU A 62 -9.57 6.89 -11.72
N TYR A 63 -8.74 5.88 -11.47
CA TYR A 63 -7.54 6.04 -10.67
C TYR A 63 -6.60 7.14 -11.20
N LEU A 64 -6.38 7.16 -12.53
CA LEU A 64 -5.45 8.10 -13.18
C LEU A 64 -6.00 9.54 -13.29
N ASN A 65 -7.31 9.73 -13.20
CA ASN A 65 -7.94 11.07 -13.29
C ASN A 65 -8.45 11.60 -11.95
N ALA A 66 -8.53 10.76 -10.92
CA ALA A 66 -9.03 11.17 -9.61
C ALA A 66 -7.96 11.93 -8.80
N SER A 67 -8.40 12.87 -7.97
CA SER A 67 -7.52 13.47 -6.97
C SER A 67 -7.13 12.45 -5.89
N TYR A 68 -6.09 12.77 -5.11
CA TYR A 68 -5.60 11.88 -4.05
C TYR A 68 -6.71 11.44 -3.08
N TYR A 69 -7.46 12.38 -2.55
CA TYR A 69 -8.55 12.06 -1.62
C TYR A 69 -9.80 11.50 -2.29
N GLU A 70 -10.00 11.71 -3.58
CA GLU A 70 -11.05 11.03 -4.33
C GLU A 70 -10.77 9.52 -4.43
N ILE A 71 -9.52 9.13 -4.68
CA ILE A 71 -9.09 7.71 -4.62
C ILE A 71 -9.39 7.11 -3.25
N TRP A 72 -9.11 7.86 -2.16
CA TRP A 72 -9.40 7.42 -0.80
C TRP A 72 -10.90 7.25 -0.55
N LEU A 73 -11.71 8.21 -1.01
CA LEU A 73 -13.17 8.16 -0.88
C LEU A 73 -13.75 6.93 -1.58
N ARG A 74 -13.37 6.69 -2.84
CA ARG A 74 -13.85 5.53 -3.60
C ARG A 74 -13.45 4.20 -2.96
N ALA A 75 -12.24 4.12 -2.42
CA ALA A 75 -11.81 2.94 -1.69
C ALA A 75 -12.58 2.76 -0.37
N LEU A 76 -12.88 3.85 0.35
CA LEU A 76 -13.69 3.81 1.57
C LEU A 76 -15.11 3.34 1.27
N GLU A 77 -15.78 3.90 0.27
CA GLU A 77 -17.11 3.47 -0.18
C GLU A 77 -17.16 1.97 -0.49
N ARG A 78 -16.11 1.47 -1.14
CA ARG A 78 -15.95 0.05 -1.44
C ARG A 78 -15.82 -0.78 -0.16
N LEU A 79 -14.90 -0.41 0.74
CA LEU A 79 -14.65 -1.13 1.99
C LEU A 79 -15.90 -1.17 2.88
N LEU A 80 -16.61 -0.05 3.01
CA LEU A 80 -17.84 0.03 3.79
C LEU A 80 -18.94 -0.89 3.24
N LYS A 81 -19.04 -1.02 1.91
CA LYS A 81 -19.97 -1.97 1.27
C LYS A 81 -19.54 -3.43 1.45
N GLU A 82 -18.28 -3.74 1.20
CA GLU A 82 -17.74 -5.10 1.31
C GLU A 82 -17.81 -5.66 2.73
N THR A 83 -17.71 -4.78 3.73
CA THR A 83 -17.82 -5.14 5.15
C THR A 83 -19.28 -5.08 5.69
N GLY A 84 -20.24 -4.64 4.87
CA GLY A 84 -21.64 -4.52 5.27
C GLY A 84 -21.91 -3.38 6.26
N LEU A 85 -21.02 -2.41 6.37
CA LEU A 85 -21.20 -1.21 7.19
C LEU A 85 -22.12 -0.18 6.52
N LEU A 86 -22.18 -0.20 5.19
CA LEU A 86 -23.13 0.55 4.37
C LEU A 86 -23.63 -0.32 3.22
N ASP A 87 -24.86 -0.09 2.81
CA ASP A 87 -25.39 -0.65 1.57
C ASP A 87 -25.38 0.36 0.41
N ALA A 88 -25.76 -0.09 -0.78
CA ALA A 88 -25.77 0.74 -1.97
C ALA A 88 -26.82 1.86 -1.88
N GLN A 89 -27.98 1.61 -1.27
CA GLN A 89 -29.07 2.57 -1.14
C GLN A 89 -28.68 3.69 -0.15
N GLU A 90 -28.01 3.36 0.94
CA GLU A 90 -27.51 4.33 1.91
C GLU A 90 -26.46 5.27 1.29
N LEU A 91 -25.57 4.73 0.43
CA LEU A 91 -24.62 5.54 -0.31
C LEU A 91 -25.30 6.48 -1.33
N GLU A 92 -26.32 5.99 -2.03
CA GLU A 92 -27.04 6.78 -3.02
C GLU A 92 -27.88 7.89 -2.38
N THR A 93 -28.58 7.57 -1.30
CA THR A 93 -29.52 8.49 -0.65
C THR A 93 -28.87 9.38 0.41
N GLY A 94 -27.70 9.00 0.94
CA GLY A 94 -27.05 9.64 2.08
C GLY A 94 -27.85 9.49 3.38
N ARG A 95 -28.72 8.50 3.47
CA ARG A 95 -29.60 8.28 4.63
C ARG A 95 -29.54 6.83 5.08
N PRO A 96 -29.47 6.58 6.40
CA PRO A 96 -29.55 5.22 6.93
C PRO A 96 -30.93 4.60 6.60
N ASN A 97 -30.92 3.32 6.22
CA ASN A 97 -32.15 2.56 5.93
C ASN A 97 -32.45 1.51 7.01
N GLY A 98 -31.65 1.46 8.08
CA GLY A 98 -31.80 0.51 9.17
C GLY A 98 -30.97 0.86 10.41
N PRO A 99 -30.94 -0.01 11.42
CA PRO A 99 -30.07 0.15 12.56
C PRO A 99 -28.60 0.00 12.14
N ALA A 100 -27.70 0.70 12.84
CA ALA A 100 -26.26 0.61 12.59
C ALA A 100 -25.76 -0.84 12.64
N ALA A 101 -24.89 -1.21 11.71
CA ALA A 101 -24.24 -2.51 11.68
C ALA A 101 -23.39 -2.73 12.94
N LYS A 102 -23.31 -3.98 13.40
CA LYS A 102 -22.40 -4.35 14.49
C LYS A 102 -20.98 -4.38 13.95
N THR A 103 -20.05 -3.73 14.65
CA THR A 103 -18.65 -3.65 14.30
C THR A 103 -17.78 -4.51 15.22
N ARG A 104 -16.62 -4.95 14.74
CA ARG A 104 -15.66 -5.75 15.49
C ARG A 104 -15.17 -5.01 16.74
N LEU A 105 -14.87 -3.73 16.61
CA LEU A 105 -14.49 -2.83 17.70
C LEU A 105 -15.53 -1.72 17.79
N PRO A 106 -15.79 -1.18 19.00
CA PRO A 106 -16.68 -0.04 19.13
C PRO A 106 -16.13 1.18 18.39
N PRO A 107 -16.99 2.06 17.85
CA PRO A 107 -16.56 3.30 17.22
C PRO A 107 -15.68 4.11 18.20
N PRO A 108 -14.47 4.51 17.78
CA PRO A 108 -13.59 5.30 18.63
C PRO A 108 -14.15 6.73 18.80
N ASP A 109 -14.14 7.23 20.01
CA ASP A 109 -14.33 8.66 20.28
C ASP A 109 -13.06 9.47 19.92
N ALA A 110 -13.11 10.77 20.10
CA ALA A 110 -11.99 11.66 19.75
C ALA A 110 -10.69 11.30 20.50
N GLU A 111 -10.79 10.90 21.77
CA GLU A 111 -9.63 10.49 22.57
C GLU A 111 -9.12 9.11 22.14
N GLY A 112 -10.00 8.19 21.80
CA GLY A 112 -9.67 6.90 21.20
C GLY A 112 -8.91 7.05 19.90
N MET A 113 -9.36 7.97 19.02
CA MET A 113 -8.66 8.28 17.76
C MET A 113 -7.27 8.87 18.01
N ARG A 114 -7.13 9.80 18.95
CA ARG A 114 -5.79 10.33 19.31
C ARG A 114 -4.85 9.22 19.77
N ARG A 115 -5.33 8.28 20.61
CA ARG A 115 -4.52 7.13 21.06
C ARG A 115 -4.14 6.21 19.89
N ILE A 116 -5.08 5.90 18.99
CA ILE A 116 -4.83 5.06 17.80
C ILE A 116 -3.73 5.69 16.94
N ILE A 117 -3.86 6.98 16.63
CA ILE A 117 -2.90 7.72 15.79
C ILE A 117 -1.53 7.80 16.47
N ALA A 118 -1.48 8.13 17.76
CA ALA A 118 -0.24 8.28 18.52
C ALA A 118 0.51 6.93 18.68
N LYS A 119 -0.22 5.84 18.90
CA LYS A 119 0.35 4.50 19.03
C LYS A 119 0.88 3.97 17.72
N GLY A 120 0.21 4.27 16.62
CA GLY A 120 0.44 3.62 15.33
C GLY A 120 0.17 2.11 15.37
N THR A 121 0.64 1.42 14.33
CA THR A 121 0.58 -0.05 14.26
C THR A 121 1.96 -0.57 13.88
N PRO A 122 2.76 -1.07 14.83
CA PRO A 122 4.06 -1.67 14.53
C PRO A 122 3.89 -2.91 13.63
N PHE A 123 4.69 -2.99 12.58
CA PHE A 123 4.69 -4.13 11.63
C PHE A 123 5.88 -5.08 11.86
N ASP A 124 6.86 -4.68 12.67
CA ASP A 124 7.98 -5.52 13.11
C ASP A 124 7.48 -6.71 13.93
N ARG A 125 8.09 -7.86 13.70
CA ARG A 125 7.78 -9.13 14.37
C ARG A 125 9.06 -9.89 14.61
N GLU A 126 9.01 -10.82 15.56
CA GLU A 126 10.08 -11.80 15.75
C GLU A 126 10.15 -12.73 14.53
N PRO A 127 11.36 -12.92 13.95
CA PRO A 127 11.53 -13.79 12.80
C PRO A 127 11.30 -15.25 13.18
N ARG A 128 10.65 -16.02 12.30
CA ARG A 128 10.44 -17.46 12.48
C ARG A 128 11.62 -18.33 12.04
N ALA A 129 12.50 -17.76 11.22
CA ALA A 129 13.69 -18.41 10.68
C ALA A 129 14.79 -17.39 10.42
N PRO A 130 16.06 -17.80 10.31
CA PRO A 130 17.14 -16.90 9.87
C PRO A 130 16.85 -16.27 8.51
N ALA A 131 17.39 -15.06 8.28
CA ALA A 131 17.35 -14.40 6.98
C ALA A 131 18.03 -15.25 5.91
N ARG A 132 17.39 -15.39 4.75
CA ARG A 132 17.94 -16.14 3.61
C ARG A 132 19.08 -15.39 2.90
N PHE A 133 19.06 -14.07 2.96
CA PHE A 133 20.00 -13.23 2.24
C PHE A 133 20.79 -12.33 3.20
N ALA A 134 22.08 -12.16 2.90
CA ALA A 134 22.97 -11.28 3.63
C ALA A 134 23.22 -9.98 2.86
N MET A 135 23.63 -8.93 3.58
CA MET A 135 24.06 -7.66 2.98
C MET A 135 25.20 -7.91 1.97
N GLY A 136 25.11 -7.27 0.80
CA GLY A 136 26.05 -7.45 -0.32
C GLY A 136 25.73 -8.62 -1.24
N GLN A 137 24.82 -9.52 -0.86
CA GLN A 137 24.42 -10.66 -1.70
C GLN A 137 23.61 -10.20 -2.91
N LYS A 138 23.89 -10.81 -4.07
CA LYS A 138 23.06 -10.65 -5.28
C LYS A 138 21.80 -11.48 -5.15
N VAL A 139 20.69 -10.87 -5.54
CA VAL A 139 19.36 -11.49 -5.57
C VAL A 139 18.65 -11.15 -6.86
N ARG A 140 17.73 -12.02 -7.29
CA ARG A 140 16.85 -11.77 -8.42
C ARG A 140 15.42 -11.61 -7.92
N ALA A 141 14.78 -10.51 -8.27
CA ALA A 141 13.34 -10.35 -8.03
C ALA A 141 12.55 -11.33 -8.90
N LYS A 142 11.56 -11.99 -8.30
CA LYS A 142 10.72 -12.97 -9.00
C LYS A 142 9.85 -12.31 -10.06
N GLU A 143 9.62 -13.01 -11.17
CA GLU A 143 8.50 -12.73 -12.06
C GLU A 143 7.22 -13.23 -11.37
N MET A 144 6.34 -12.30 -11.01
CA MET A 144 5.11 -12.63 -10.31
C MET A 144 3.97 -11.67 -10.67
N ASN A 145 2.75 -12.21 -10.70
CA ASN A 145 1.54 -11.46 -11.01
C ASN A 145 0.45 -11.78 -9.97
N PRO A 146 0.61 -11.32 -8.73
CA PRO A 146 -0.34 -11.62 -7.67
C PRO A 146 -1.71 -10.96 -7.97
N ALA A 147 -2.79 -11.69 -7.64
CA ALA A 147 -4.15 -11.19 -7.79
C ALA A 147 -4.54 -10.17 -6.71
N TYR A 148 -3.77 -10.09 -5.65
CA TYR A 148 -3.99 -9.23 -4.50
C TYR A 148 -2.88 -8.18 -4.35
N HIS A 149 -2.93 -7.40 -3.27
CA HIS A 149 -1.91 -6.41 -2.94
C HIS A 149 -0.51 -7.00 -2.88
N THR A 150 0.47 -6.30 -3.45
CA THR A 150 1.90 -6.64 -3.36
C THR A 150 2.73 -5.37 -3.26
N ARG A 151 3.92 -5.48 -2.65
CA ARG A 151 4.89 -4.38 -2.55
C ARG A 151 6.04 -4.50 -3.55
N LEU A 152 6.06 -5.54 -4.42
CA LEU A 152 7.05 -5.66 -5.48
C LEU A 152 6.57 -4.95 -6.75
N PRO A 153 7.14 -3.79 -7.12
CA PRO A 153 6.74 -3.05 -8.32
C PRO A 153 7.11 -3.81 -9.60
N ARG A 154 6.33 -3.62 -10.67
CA ARG A 154 6.53 -4.31 -11.95
C ARG A 154 7.91 -4.09 -12.55
N TYR A 155 8.44 -2.87 -12.48
CA TYR A 155 9.74 -2.54 -13.06
C TYR A 155 10.90 -3.30 -12.45
N ALA A 156 10.75 -3.80 -11.21
CA ALA A 156 11.78 -4.55 -10.49
C ALA A 156 11.70 -6.07 -10.74
N ARG A 157 10.58 -6.58 -11.25
CA ARG A 157 10.37 -8.03 -11.44
C ARG A 157 11.35 -8.60 -12.45
N GLY A 158 11.89 -9.79 -12.18
CA GLY A 158 12.91 -10.47 -12.99
C GLY A 158 14.31 -9.86 -12.91
N LYS A 159 14.49 -8.68 -12.32
CA LYS A 159 15.73 -7.93 -12.30
C LYS A 159 16.68 -8.40 -11.21
N VAL A 160 17.99 -8.27 -11.47
CA VAL A 160 19.06 -8.59 -10.52
C VAL A 160 19.45 -7.35 -9.73
N ALA A 161 19.65 -7.52 -8.44
CA ALA A 161 19.98 -6.43 -7.53
C ALA A 161 20.88 -6.92 -6.40
N VAL A 162 21.24 -6.03 -5.49
CA VAL A 162 22.06 -6.33 -4.32
C VAL A 162 21.29 -5.99 -3.05
N VAL A 163 21.39 -6.85 -2.05
CA VAL A 163 20.89 -6.57 -0.70
C VAL A 163 21.75 -5.46 -0.08
N ALA A 164 21.18 -4.27 0.07
CA ALA A 164 21.86 -3.13 0.66
C ALA A 164 21.70 -3.07 2.18
N ARG A 165 20.57 -3.58 2.71
CA ARG A 165 20.29 -3.59 4.16
C ARG A 165 19.35 -4.72 4.53
N VAL A 166 19.45 -5.21 5.77
CA VAL A 166 18.54 -6.16 6.41
C VAL A 166 17.81 -5.42 7.55
N HIS A 167 16.46 -5.42 7.54
CA HIS A 167 15.66 -4.64 8.50
C HIS A 167 15.08 -5.45 9.66
N GLY A 168 15.04 -6.77 9.55
CA GLY A 168 14.30 -7.63 10.47
C GLY A 168 13.06 -8.22 9.80
N ALA A 169 12.24 -8.91 10.59
CA ALA A 169 11.01 -9.52 10.10
C ALA A 169 9.81 -8.58 10.29
N HIS A 170 8.97 -8.50 9.28
CA HIS A 170 7.77 -7.67 9.25
C HIS A 170 6.58 -8.47 8.71
N ILE A 171 5.36 -8.04 9.01
CA ILE A 171 4.15 -8.63 8.45
C ILE A 171 4.20 -8.54 6.93
N PHE A 172 4.02 -9.69 6.26
CA PHE A 172 4.05 -9.78 4.80
C PHE A 172 2.75 -9.27 4.18
N PRO A 173 2.77 -8.17 3.41
CA PRO A 173 1.56 -7.53 2.88
C PRO A 173 0.73 -8.43 1.98
N ASP A 174 1.37 -9.29 1.18
CA ASP A 174 0.69 -10.17 0.21
C ASP A 174 -0.20 -11.23 0.90
N THR A 175 0.07 -11.55 2.17
CA THR A 175 -0.74 -12.47 2.98
C THR A 175 -1.57 -11.77 4.05
N SER A 176 -1.25 -10.53 4.38
CA SER A 176 -1.94 -9.74 5.41
C SER A 176 -3.37 -9.38 4.99
N GLY A 177 -3.57 -9.00 3.72
CA GLY A 177 -4.89 -8.64 3.21
C GLY A 177 -5.89 -9.78 3.28
N PRO A 178 -5.58 -10.97 2.71
CA PRO A 178 -6.48 -12.12 2.76
C PRO A 178 -6.44 -12.90 4.08
N GLY A 179 -5.52 -12.59 4.99
CA GLY A 179 -5.30 -13.41 6.18
C GLY A 179 -4.62 -12.70 7.35
N THR A 180 -3.85 -13.46 8.12
CA THR A 180 -3.20 -13.00 9.36
C THR A 180 -1.88 -12.27 9.14
N GLY A 181 -1.33 -12.32 7.96
CA GLY A 181 0.00 -11.80 7.65
C GLY A 181 1.13 -12.56 8.34
N GLU A 182 1.95 -13.26 7.57
CA GLU A 182 3.10 -13.98 8.11
C GLU A 182 4.29 -13.03 8.31
N PRO A 183 5.08 -13.17 9.40
CA PRO A 183 6.32 -12.44 9.54
C PRO A 183 7.37 -12.97 8.58
N VAL A 184 7.90 -12.11 7.73
CA VAL A 184 8.99 -12.42 6.79
C VAL A 184 10.04 -11.33 6.81
N TRP A 185 11.29 -11.67 6.45
CA TRP A 185 12.39 -10.71 6.41
C TRP A 185 12.16 -9.61 5.38
N LEU A 186 12.53 -8.40 5.76
CA LEU A 186 12.48 -7.20 4.93
C LEU A 186 13.89 -6.71 4.67
N TYR A 187 14.16 -6.33 3.42
CA TYR A 187 15.45 -5.86 2.95
C TYR A 187 15.30 -4.53 2.20
N THR A 188 16.33 -3.69 2.26
CA THR A 188 16.55 -2.69 1.19
C THR A 188 17.29 -3.38 0.06
N ILE A 189 16.71 -3.36 -1.12
CA ILE A 189 17.25 -3.95 -2.35
C ILE A 189 17.63 -2.83 -3.31
N ALA A 190 18.89 -2.80 -3.74
CA ALA A 190 19.47 -1.78 -4.60
C ALA A 190 19.64 -2.30 -6.03
N PHE A 191 18.95 -1.68 -6.96
CA PHE A 191 18.99 -2.00 -8.40
C PHE A 191 19.83 -0.96 -9.13
N PRO A 192 20.87 -1.34 -9.90
CA PRO A 192 21.49 -0.43 -10.85
C PRO A 192 20.44 0.04 -11.88
N ALA A 193 20.45 1.32 -12.23
CA ALA A 193 19.47 1.85 -13.19
C ALA A 193 19.56 1.15 -14.55
N GLN A 194 20.76 0.74 -14.98
CA GLN A 194 20.95 -0.01 -16.21
C GLN A 194 20.30 -1.40 -16.19
N GLU A 195 20.21 -2.05 -15.03
CA GLU A 195 19.46 -3.31 -14.90
C GLU A 195 17.94 -3.08 -15.08
N LEU A 196 17.44 -1.95 -14.62
CA LEU A 196 16.01 -1.62 -14.70
C LEU A 196 15.60 -1.09 -16.07
N TRP A 197 16.40 -0.18 -16.63
CA TRP A 197 16.02 0.66 -17.77
C TRP A 197 16.88 0.44 -19.03
N GLY A 198 17.85 -0.49 -18.98
CA GLY A 198 18.74 -0.81 -20.08
C GLY A 198 20.03 0.02 -20.09
N GLU A 199 20.91 -0.30 -21.04
CA GLU A 199 22.28 0.25 -21.14
C GLU A 199 22.33 1.78 -21.28
N GLY A 200 21.29 2.40 -21.83
CA GLY A 200 21.20 3.86 -21.96
C GLY A 200 20.88 4.61 -20.67
N ALA A 201 20.59 3.92 -19.57
CA ALA A 201 20.37 4.55 -18.28
C ALA A 201 21.67 5.04 -17.63
N ASP A 202 21.57 6.07 -16.80
CA ASP A 202 22.70 6.62 -16.05
C ASP A 202 23.35 5.52 -15.17
N PRO A 203 24.63 5.17 -15.45
CA PRO A 203 25.31 4.10 -14.73
C PRO A 203 25.59 4.44 -13.25
N THR A 204 25.50 5.71 -12.87
CA THR A 204 25.71 6.17 -11.49
C THR A 204 24.43 6.11 -10.64
N LEU A 205 23.28 5.95 -11.27
CA LEU A 205 21.98 5.91 -10.61
C LEU A 205 21.69 4.52 -10.05
N THR A 206 21.23 4.49 -8.81
CA THR A 206 20.73 3.30 -8.13
C THR A 206 19.32 3.57 -7.62
N VAL A 207 18.41 2.63 -7.86
CA VAL A 207 17.04 2.65 -7.34
C VAL A 207 16.95 1.64 -6.20
N SER A 208 16.54 2.11 -5.02
CA SER A 208 16.35 1.25 -3.86
C SER A 208 14.86 1.05 -3.58
N ILE A 209 14.47 -0.19 -3.28
CA ILE A 209 13.14 -0.53 -2.80
C ILE A 209 13.23 -1.32 -1.50
N GLU A 210 12.18 -1.22 -0.68
CA GLU A 210 11.97 -2.15 0.42
C GLU A 210 11.29 -3.41 -0.11
N GLY A 211 11.97 -4.55 -0.02
CA GLY A 211 11.52 -5.82 -0.59
C GLY A 211 11.47 -6.94 0.44
N PHE A 212 10.35 -7.68 0.44
CA PHE A 212 10.15 -8.81 1.33
C PHE A 212 10.83 -10.08 0.79
N GLU A 213 11.38 -10.89 1.69
CA GLU A 213 12.13 -12.11 1.36
C GLU A 213 11.48 -13.01 0.30
N PRO A 214 10.16 -13.30 0.36
CA PRO A 214 9.50 -14.15 -0.62
C PRO A 214 9.54 -13.63 -2.06
N TYR A 215 9.86 -12.35 -2.27
CA TYR A 215 9.98 -11.75 -3.60
C TYR A 215 11.27 -12.10 -4.33
N PHE A 216 12.26 -12.70 -3.65
CA PHE A 216 13.59 -12.88 -4.19
C PHE A 216 14.06 -14.32 -4.18
N ASP A 217 14.92 -14.62 -5.15
CA ASP A 217 15.76 -15.82 -5.21
C ASP A 217 17.24 -15.40 -5.25
N ALA A 218 18.14 -16.30 -4.87
CA ALA A 218 19.56 -16.07 -5.05
C ALA A 218 19.89 -15.93 -6.55
N ALA A 219 20.74 -14.94 -6.93
CA ALA A 219 21.12 -14.69 -8.31
C ALA A 219 22.50 -15.25 -8.62
#